data_4156b001287615e0e17cda9108db6af5
#
_entry.id   4156b001287615e0e17cda9108db6af5
#
_cell.length_a   1.000
_cell.length_b   1.000
_cell.length_c   1.000
_cell.angle_alpha   90.00
_cell.angle_beta   90.00
_cell.angle_gamma   90.00
#
_symmetry.space_group_name_H-M   'P 1'
#
loop_
_entity.id
_entity.type
_entity.pdbx_description
1 polymer ?
#
loop_
_entity_poly.entity_id
_entity_poly.type
_entity_poly.pdbx_seq_one_letter_code
_entity_poly.pdbx_strand_id
1 'polypeptide(L)'
;MMSYALLAFIMLNGILALCLRKKESENNVSGNDAIQDNRIEQLTLVSRLLLYPATFFLGAGIFLGAVWANVSWGRYWAWDPKEVWALITFLVYGVAFHSQSLRIFRKPLFFHIYMILAFLTVLMTYFGVNYVLGGMHSYANA
;
A
#
# COMPACT_ATOMS: atom_id res chain seq x y z
N MET A 1 -5.71 6.17 -10.06
CA MET A 1 -6.89 5.80 -9.24
C MET A 1 -6.96 4.31 -8.93
N MET A 2 -6.90 3.41 -9.92
CA MET A 2 -7.00 1.94 -9.69
C MET A 2 -5.95 1.39 -8.71
N SER A 3 -4.69 1.84 -8.79
CA SER A 3 -3.63 1.42 -7.86
C SER A 3 -4.00 1.72 -6.40
N TYR A 4 -4.42 2.94 -6.10
CA TYR A 4 -4.78 3.34 -4.74
C TYR A 4 -6.00 2.58 -4.19
N ALA A 5 -6.98 2.25 -5.05
CA ALA A 5 -8.12 1.42 -4.67
C ALA A 5 -7.68 0.00 -4.27
N LEU A 6 -6.77 -0.61 -5.04
CA LEU A 6 -6.22 -1.92 -4.71
C LEU A 6 -5.39 -1.89 -3.42
N LEU A 7 -4.58 -0.86 -3.22
CA LEU A 7 -3.80 -0.68 -1.99
C LEU A 7 -4.72 -0.45 -0.77
N ALA A 8 -5.80 0.31 -0.92
CA ALA A 8 -6.82 0.48 0.12
C ALA A 8 -7.51 -0.85 0.45
N PHE A 9 -7.82 -1.66 -0.55
CA PHE A 9 -8.41 -2.98 -0.33
C PHE A 9 -7.44 -3.92 0.43
N ILE A 10 -6.16 -3.90 0.10
CA ILE A 10 -5.12 -4.65 0.84
C ILE A 10 -5.06 -4.19 2.30
N MET A 11 -5.13 -2.88 2.55
CA MET A 11 -5.17 -2.32 3.90
C MET A 11 -6.40 -2.77 4.68
N LEU A 12 -7.59 -2.76 4.06
CA LEU A 12 -8.83 -3.24 4.69
C LEU A 12 -8.74 -4.73 5.05
N ASN A 13 -8.19 -5.57 4.15
CA ASN A 13 -7.92 -6.97 4.45
C ASN A 13 -6.96 -7.13 5.64
N GLY A 14 -5.97 -6.24 5.75
CA GLY A 14 -5.05 -6.21 6.89
C GLY A 14 -5.76 -5.90 8.20
N ILE A 15 -6.61 -4.89 8.22
CA ILE A 15 -7.41 -4.52 9.40
C ILE A 15 -8.33 -5.69 9.81
N LEU A 16 -9.00 -6.30 8.82
CA LEU A 16 -9.88 -7.45 9.07
C LEU A 16 -9.12 -8.63 9.69
N ALA A 17 -7.94 -8.97 9.17
CA ALA A 17 -7.10 -10.03 9.71
C ALA A 17 -6.66 -9.76 11.15
N LEU A 18 -6.31 -8.51 11.49
CA LEU A 18 -5.96 -8.12 12.85
C LEU A 18 -7.16 -8.15 13.80
N CYS A 19 -8.35 -7.72 13.34
CA CYS A 19 -9.58 -7.79 14.13
C CYS A 19 -9.98 -9.24 14.44
N LEU A 20 -9.86 -10.16 13.46
CA LEU A 20 -10.14 -11.58 13.66
C LEU A 20 -9.20 -12.16 14.72
N ARG A 21 -7.92 -11.83 14.65
CA ARG A 21 -6.92 -12.30 15.63
C ARG A 21 -7.14 -11.72 17.03
N LYS A 22 -7.55 -10.47 17.15
CA LYS A 22 -7.87 -9.86 18.45
C LYS A 22 -9.07 -10.57 19.10
N LYS A 23 -10.09 -10.87 18.31
CA LYS A 23 -11.30 -11.59 18.77
C LYS A 23 -10.97 -13.01 19.26
N GLU A 24 -9.99 -13.67 18.63
CA GLU A 24 -9.47 -14.97 19.08
C GLU A 24 -8.84 -14.87 20.48
N SER A 25 -8.01 -13.85 20.70
CA SER A 25 -7.35 -13.61 21.99
C SER A 25 -8.34 -13.30 23.14
N GLU A 26 -9.51 -12.75 22.82
CA GLU A 26 -10.53 -12.42 23.82
C GLU A 26 -11.46 -13.61 24.15
N ASN A 27 -11.68 -14.51 23.20
CA ASN A 27 -12.73 -15.55 23.31
C ASN A 27 -12.23 -16.92 23.77
N ASN A 28 -11.02 -17.15 24.19
CA ASN A 28 -10.47 -18.39 24.80
C ASN A 28 -11.27 -19.71 24.56
N VAL A 29 -11.99 -19.84 23.44
CA VAL A 29 -12.87 -20.95 23.13
C VAL A 29 -12.22 -21.84 22.08
N SER A 30 -11.71 -22.91 22.58
CA SER A 30 -10.90 -24.01 22.01
C SER A 30 -11.52 -24.79 20.83
N GLY A 31 -12.30 -24.21 19.96
CA GLY A 31 -12.95 -24.98 18.87
C GLY A 31 -12.87 -24.36 17.47
N ASN A 32 -12.57 -23.07 17.35
CA ASN A 32 -12.61 -22.35 16.08
C ASN A 32 -11.23 -21.88 15.56
N ASP A 33 -10.16 -22.19 16.27
CA ASP A 33 -8.81 -21.67 16.00
C ASP A 33 -8.34 -22.07 14.59
N ALA A 34 -8.56 -23.31 14.18
CA ALA A 34 -8.15 -23.81 12.86
C ALA A 34 -8.92 -23.15 11.70
N ILE A 35 -10.20 -22.81 11.89
CA ILE A 35 -10.99 -22.14 10.86
C ILE A 35 -10.57 -20.69 10.71
N GLN A 36 -10.21 -20.06 11.80
CA GLN A 36 -9.82 -18.66 11.86
C GLN A 36 -8.40 -18.44 11.34
N ASP A 37 -7.48 -19.36 11.63
CA ASP A 37 -6.13 -19.38 11.06
C ASP A 37 -6.20 -19.55 9.53
N ASN A 38 -7.05 -20.43 9.02
CA ASN A 38 -7.28 -20.59 7.59
C ASN A 38 -7.83 -19.29 6.94
N ARG A 39 -8.70 -18.55 7.61
CA ARG A 39 -9.20 -17.26 7.10
C ARG A 39 -8.10 -16.19 7.04
N ILE A 40 -7.28 -16.10 8.06
CA ILE A 40 -6.14 -15.16 8.09
C ILE A 40 -5.15 -15.49 6.98
N GLU A 41 -4.88 -16.78 6.75
CA GLU A 41 -4.01 -17.23 5.67
C GLU A 41 -4.60 -16.88 4.29
N GLN A 42 -5.88 -17.11 4.07
CA GLN A 42 -6.56 -16.72 2.83
C GLN A 42 -6.50 -15.21 2.59
N LEU A 43 -6.78 -14.38 3.61
CA LEU A 43 -6.65 -12.92 3.50
C LEU A 43 -5.23 -12.50 3.16
N THR A 44 -4.24 -13.18 3.71
CA THR A 44 -2.82 -12.93 3.41
C THR A 44 -2.49 -13.28 1.97
N LEU A 45 -2.98 -14.42 1.47
CA LEU A 45 -2.77 -14.85 0.08
C LEU A 45 -3.42 -13.87 -0.90
N VAL A 46 -4.67 -13.49 -0.66
CA VAL A 46 -5.39 -12.50 -1.48
C VAL A 46 -4.64 -11.16 -1.50
N SER A 47 -4.19 -10.68 -0.34
CA SER A 47 -3.44 -9.43 -0.25
C SER A 47 -2.11 -9.49 -0.99
N ARG A 48 -1.40 -10.62 -0.93
CA ARG A 48 -0.16 -10.83 -1.70
C ARG A 48 -0.41 -10.88 -3.19
N LEU A 49 -1.47 -11.55 -3.65
CA LEU A 49 -1.82 -11.61 -5.07
C LEU A 49 -2.22 -10.23 -5.61
N LEU A 50 -2.97 -9.44 -4.85
CA LEU A 50 -3.38 -8.09 -5.23
C LEU A 50 -2.23 -7.08 -5.20
N LEU A 51 -1.17 -7.35 -4.43
CA LEU A 51 0.00 -6.49 -4.37
C LEU A 51 0.69 -6.36 -5.74
N TYR A 52 0.73 -7.44 -6.55
CA TYR A 52 1.36 -7.41 -7.87
C TYR A 52 0.70 -6.42 -8.83
N PRO A 53 -0.61 -6.52 -9.13
CA PRO A 53 -1.26 -5.56 -10.00
C PRO A 53 -1.30 -4.15 -9.38
N ALA A 54 -1.45 -4.01 -8.06
CA ALA A 54 -1.45 -2.71 -7.41
C ALA A 54 -0.13 -1.96 -7.63
N THR A 55 1.00 -2.63 -7.42
CA THR A 55 2.34 -2.03 -7.61
C THR A 55 2.68 -1.85 -9.08
N PHE A 56 2.23 -2.75 -9.95
CA PHE A 56 2.37 -2.59 -11.40
C PHE A 56 1.67 -1.31 -11.89
N PHE A 57 0.41 -1.10 -11.52
CA PHE A 57 -0.33 0.11 -11.90
C PHE A 57 0.25 1.37 -11.25
N LEU A 58 0.83 1.27 -10.06
CA LEU A 58 1.51 2.40 -9.42
C LEU A 58 2.76 2.78 -10.21
N GLY A 59 3.62 1.82 -10.55
CA GLY A 59 4.81 2.04 -11.36
C GLY A 59 4.50 2.56 -12.76
N ALA A 60 3.51 1.96 -13.43
CA ALA A 60 3.03 2.43 -14.73
C ALA A 60 2.50 3.86 -14.64
N GLY A 61 1.78 4.21 -13.56
CA GLY A 61 1.29 5.57 -13.32
C GLY A 61 2.41 6.58 -13.13
N ILE A 62 3.47 6.23 -12.40
CA ILE A 62 4.66 7.07 -12.23
C ILE A 62 5.34 7.30 -13.59
N PHE A 63 5.51 6.23 -14.37
CA PHE A 63 6.16 6.31 -15.68
C PHE A 63 5.35 7.17 -16.67
N LEU A 64 4.05 6.94 -16.78
CA LEU A 64 3.16 7.73 -17.64
C LEU A 64 3.09 9.19 -17.18
N GLY A 65 3.11 9.43 -15.86
CA GLY A 65 3.18 10.76 -15.30
C GLY A 65 4.47 11.50 -15.69
N ALA A 66 5.61 10.81 -15.68
CA ALA A 66 6.89 11.36 -16.12
C ALA A 66 6.88 11.73 -17.61
N VAL A 67 6.30 10.87 -18.47
CA VAL A 67 6.15 11.17 -19.90
C VAL A 67 5.26 12.39 -20.11
N TRP A 68 4.13 12.47 -19.40
CA TRP A 68 3.25 13.63 -19.45
C TRP A 68 3.94 14.92 -18.97
N ALA A 69 4.73 14.83 -17.90
CA ALA A 69 5.50 15.95 -17.37
C ALA A 69 6.50 16.49 -18.42
N ASN A 70 7.15 15.60 -19.17
CA ASN A 70 8.05 16.01 -20.25
C ASN A 70 7.31 16.77 -21.37
N VAL A 71 6.12 16.33 -21.74
CA VAL A 71 5.31 17.01 -22.77
C VAL A 71 4.82 18.37 -22.27
N SER A 72 4.42 18.46 -20.99
CA SER A 72 3.83 19.66 -20.41
C SER A 72 4.86 20.69 -19.96
N TRP A 73 5.99 20.27 -19.43
CA TRP A 73 7.01 21.14 -18.81
C TRP A 73 8.42 20.94 -19.34
N GLY A 74 8.63 20.09 -20.36
CA GLY A 74 9.92 19.84 -20.99
C GLY A 74 10.92 19.05 -20.14
N ARG A 75 10.47 18.36 -19.09
CA ARG A 75 11.31 17.53 -18.24
C ARG A 75 10.54 16.34 -17.66
N TYR A 76 11.18 15.18 -17.62
CA TYR A 76 10.57 13.93 -17.12
C TYR A 76 10.41 13.91 -15.60
N TRP A 77 11.27 14.62 -14.86
CA TRP A 77 11.30 14.60 -13.41
C TRP A 77 11.71 15.97 -12.87
N ALA A 78 10.94 16.51 -11.96
CA ALA A 78 11.13 17.84 -11.41
C ALA A 78 11.45 17.86 -9.91
N TRP A 79 11.51 16.68 -9.26
CA TRP A 79 11.62 16.55 -7.81
C TRP A 79 10.44 17.21 -7.08
N ASP A 80 9.28 17.27 -7.75
CA ASP A 80 8.07 17.75 -7.13
C ASP A 80 7.66 16.82 -5.97
N PRO A 81 7.11 17.35 -4.85
CA PRO A 81 6.70 16.52 -3.71
C PRO A 81 5.83 15.34 -4.08
N LYS A 82 4.96 15.48 -5.08
CA LYS A 82 4.07 14.41 -5.54
C LYS A 82 4.82 13.28 -6.25
N GLU A 83 5.82 13.62 -7.07
CA GLU A 83 6.69 12.65 -7.73
C GLU A 83 7.50 11.86 -6.69
N VAL A 84 8.10 12.56 -5.73
CA VAL A 84 8.92 11.97 -4.67
C VAL A 84 8.09 11.04 -3.78
N TRP A 85 6.92 11.46 -3.31
CA TRP A 85 6.06 10.63 -2.47
C TRP A 85 5.45 9.43 -3.21
N ALA A 86 5.14 9.58 -4.51
CA ALA A 86 4.73 8.46 -5.34
C ALA A 86 5.86 7.41 -5.46
N LEU A 87 7.10 7.85 -5.66
CA LEU A 87 8.26 6.96 -5.69
C LEU A 87 8.50 6.29 -4.33
N ILE A 88 8.43 7.03 -3.22
CA ILE A 88 8.54 6.47 -1.86
C ILE A 88 7.47 5.39 -1.66
N THR A 89 6.23 5.66 -2.02
CA THR A 89 5.13 4.70 -1.93
C THR A 89 5.44 3.45 -2.75
N PHE A 90 5.91 3.60 -3.98
CA PHE A 90 6.29 2.48 -4.84
C PHE A 90 7.40 1.63 -4.21
N LEU A 91 8.44 2.26 -3.66
CA LEU A 91 9.55 1.55 -3.00
C LEU A 91 9.09 0.82 -1.72
N VAL A 92 8.27 1.47 -0.89
CA VAL A 92 7.73 0.86 0.34
C VAL A 92 6.92 -0.39 0.01
N TYR A 93 6.02 -0.34 -0.97
CA TYR A 93 5.29 -1.54 -1.39
C TYR A 93 6.20 -2.55 -2.11
N GLY A 94 7.24 -2.08 -2.82
CA GLY A 94 8.25 -2.93 -3.45
C GLY A 94 9.00 -3.82 -2.46
N VAL A 95 9.29 -3.33 -1.25
CA VAL A 95 9.93 -4.14 -0.20
C VAL A 95 9.11 -5.38 0.14
N ALA A 96 7.78 -5.30 0.09
CA ALA A 96 6.90 -6.42 0.40
C ALA A 96 7.01 -7.59 -0.60
N PHE A 97 7.51 -7.37 -1.82
CA PHE A 97 7.81 -8.46 -2.76
C PHE A 97 8.94 -9.37 -2.30
N HIS A 98 9.85 -8.84 -1.47
CA HIS A 98 10.96 -9.61 -0.90
C HIS A 98 10.52 -10.44 0.31
N SER A 99 9.22 -10.67 0.46
CA SER A 99 8.64 -11.45 1.57
C SER A 99 9.19 -12.88 1.69
N GLN A 100 9.65 -13.47 0.59
CA GLN A 100 10.28 -14.79 0.61
C GLN A 100 11.71 -14.75 1.15
N SER A 101 12.47 -13.69 0.86
CA SER A 101 13.84 -13.49 1.34
C SER A 101 13.88 -13.01 2.79
N LEU A 102 12.92 -12.18 3.18
CA LEU A 102 12.82 -11.63 4.53
C LEU A 102 11.93 -12.53 5.41
N ARG A 103 12.53 -13.31 6.29
CA ARG A 103 11.80 -14.22 7.21
C ARG A 103 10.68 -13.54 8.00
N ILE A 104 10.84 -12.25 8.28
CA ILE A 104 9.89 -11.44 9.05
C ILE A 104 8.53 -11.31 8.32
N PHE A 105 8.55 -11.18 6.98
CA PHE A 105 7.34 -11.09 6.14
C PHE A 105 6.62 -12.43 5.94
N ARG A 106 7.22 -13.55 6.36
CA ARG A 106 6.52 -14.84 6.33
C ARG A 106 5.39 -14.90 7.36
N LYS A 107 5.54 -14.17 8.48
CA LYS A 107 4.48 -14.08 9.51
C LYS A 107 3.32 -13.23 8.98
N PRO A 108 2.08 -13.76 8.89
CA PRO A 108 0.94 -13.05 8.35
C PRO A 108 0.64 -11.76 9.12
N LEU A 109 0.81 -11.78 10.44
CA LEU A 109 0.61 -10.62 11.29
C LEU A 109 1.53 -9.45 10.90
N PHE A 110 2.84 -9.71 10.75
CA PHE A 110 3.80 -8.67 10.39
C PHE A 110 3.50 -8.11 9.00
N PHE A 111 3.14 -8.97 8.05
CA PHE A 111 2.77 -8.56 6.71
C PHE A 111 1.57 -7.59 6.73
N HIS A 112 0.51 -7.91 7.48
CA HIS A 112 -0.67 -7.05 7.56
C HIS A 112 -0.39 -5.72 8.26
N ILE A 113 0.38 -5.72 9.37
CA ILE A 113 0.81 -4.48 10.04
C ILE A 113 1.62 -3.61 9.07
N TYR A 114 2.56 -4.22 8.34
CA TYR A 114 3.35 -3.51 7.36
C TYR A 114 2.49 -2.88 6.27
N MET A 115 1.49 -3.60 5.73
CA MET A 115 0.58 -3.07 4.71
C MET A 115 -0.26 -1.89 5.22
N ILE A 116 -0.70 -1.92 6.47
CA ILE A 116 -1.43 -0.82 7.10
C ILE A 116 -0.52 0.41 7.23
N LEU A 117 0.70 0.23 7.73
CA LEU A 117 1.67 1.32 7.85
C LEU A 117 2.09 1.87 6.47
N ALA A 118 2.29 0.98 5.48
CA ALA A 118 2.59 1.39 4.11
C ALA A 118 1.48 2.25 3.50
N PHE A 119 0.23 2.04 3.89
CA PHE A 119 -0.89 2.85 3.40
C PHE A 119 -0.80 4.32 3.84
N LEU A 120 -0.09 4.62 4.92
CA LEU A 120 0.19 6.02 5.32
C LEU A 120 0.96 6.78 4.23
N THR A 121 1.84 6.11 3.48
CA THR A 121 2.54 6.75 2.35
C THR A 121 1.58 7.11 1.21
N VAL A 122 0.55 6.30 0.99
CA VAL A 122 -0.52 6.60 0.02
C VAL A 122 -1.31 7.84 0.47
N LEU A 123 -1.70 7.89 1.74
CA LEU A 123 -2.38 9.05 2.30
C LEU A 123 -1.53 10.31 2.22
N MET A 124 -0.22 10.19 2.49
CA MET A 124 0.70 11.31 2.37
C MET A 124 0.85 11.76 0.91
N THR A 125 0.92 10.83 -0.04
CA THR A 125 0.99 11.15 -1.48
C THR A 125 -0.27 11.88 -1.95
N TYR A 126 -1.45 11.47 -1.47
CA TYR A 126 -2.72 12.04 -1.91
C TYR A 126 -3.10 13.31 -1.16
N PHE A 127 -3.12 13.26 0.18
CA PHE A 127 -3.56 14.38 1.02
C PHE A 127 -2.42 15.31 1.40
N GLY A 128 -1.29 14.77 1.86
CA GLY A 128 -0.18 15.55 2.36
C GLY A 128 0.41 16.47 1.29
N VAL A 129 0.63 15.93 0.09
CA VAL A 129 1.18 16.71 -1.01
C VAL A 129 0.18 17.76 -1.53
N ASN A 130 -1.10 17.40 -1.64
CA ASN A 130 -2.10 18.31 -2.19
C ASN A 130 -2.45 19.47 -1.25
N TYR A 131 -2.44 19.24 0.08
CA TYR A 131 -2.94 20.22 1.05
C TYR A 131 -1.86 20.83 1.95
N VAL A 132 -0.72 20.15 2.14
CA VAL A 132 0.30 20.56 3.11
C VAL A 132 1.59 21.00 2.45
N LEU A 133 2.11 20.22 1.49
CA LEU A 133 3.43 20.48 0.91
C LEU A 133 3.40 21.41 -0.30
N GLY A 134 2.25 21.56 -0.97
CA GLY A 134 2.17 22.32 -2.22
C GLY A 134 3.01 21.68 -3.35
N GLY A 135 3.28 22.44 -4.40
CA GLY A 135 4.05 22.01 -5.56
C GLY A 135 3.31 22.26 -6.88
N MET A 136 3.93 21.94 -8.02
CA MET A 136 3.34 22.15 -9.36
C MET A 136 2.07 21.31 -9.60
N HIS A 137 1.88 20.24 -8.85
CA HIS A 137 0.71 19.35 -8.88
C HIS A 137 -0.27 19.59 -7.72
N SER A 138 -0.09 20.65 -6.93
CA SER A 138 -0.97 20.97 -5.81
C SER A 138 -2.25 21.63 -6.30
N TYR A 139 -3.39 21.24 -5.74
CA TYR A 139 -4.70 21.86 -6.00
C TYR A 139 -5.10 22.89 -4.93
N ALA A 140 -4.29 23.07 -3.89
CA ALA A 140 -4.61 23.96 -2.76
C ALA A 140 -4.51 25.46 -3.10
N ASN A 141 -3.89 25.83 -4.22
CA ASN A 141 -3.67 27.20 -4.68
C ASN A 141 -4.39 27.50 -6.02
N ALA A 142 -5.40 26.74 -6.36
CA ALA A 142 -6.22 26.99 -7.55
C ALA A 142 -7.40 27.87 -7.23
#